data_fe31f5499e9c53cdeeed775949d163b0
#
_entry.id   fe31f5499e9c53cdeeed775949d163b0
#
_cell.length_a   1.000
_cell.length_b   1.000
_cell.length_c   1.000
_cell.angle_alpha   90.00
_cell.angle_beta   90.00
_cell.angle_gamma   90.00
#
_symmetry.space_group_name_H-M   'P 1'
#
loop_
_entity.id
_entity.type
_entity.pdbx_description
1 polymer ?
#
loop_
_entity_poly.entity_id
_entity_poly.type
_entity_poly.pdbx_seq_one_letter_code
_entity_poly.pdbx_strand_id
1 'polypeptide(L)'
;MRRLLPLCLACLLPSALAAPAAVATTPNYIREAAARYQLDTATLWHGGDAWPWLVWRDNQPIRLRDQQTLIRYLQADPSISFGLWQLRLADFPGELSLAQATLPRVQAEIAARRLHARQSPAAKPAAAGKTTVAQPSIHPCYAEHINQASARYGVSPLLISAVIGSESACQKGAVSPKGARGLMQVMPATARAMGYDPADMFEPAIAIDAGTRYLGIQLRTFGRVDLGLAAYNAGPRAVERYGGIPPYRETRNYVVKTVRQYAKNYLRSLQ
;
A
#
# COMPACT_ATOMS: atom_id res chain seq x y z
N MET A 1 56.27 18.68 61.98
CA MET A 1 55.73 17.99 60.76
C MET A 1 54.35 17.45 61.11
N ARG A 2 53.30 18.18 60.79
CA ARG A 2 51.87 17.74 60.94
C ARG A 2 51.24 17.98 59.60
N ARG A 3 50.83 16.83 58.98
CA ARG A 3 50.09 16.84 57.70
C ARG A 3 48.58 17.03 58.00
N LEU A 4 48.03 18.11 57.46
CA LEU A 4 46.60 18.38 57.45
C LEU A 4 45.98 17.66 56.26
N LEU A 5 45.00 16.80 56.54
CA LEU A 5 44.13 16.24 55.54
C LEU A 5 42.98 17.25 55.20
N PRO A 6 42.60 17.42 53.94
CA PRO A 6 41.43 18.22 53.61
C PRO A 6 40.15 17.42 53.76
N LEU A 7 39.18 17.99 54.48
CA LEU A 7 37.80 17.50 54.53
C LEU A 7 37.18 17.60 53.16
N CYS A 8 36.73 16.46 52.68
CA CYS A 8 35.88 16.36 51.48
C CYS A 8 34.45 16.73 51.86
N LEU A 9 33.99 17.91 51.43
CA LEU A 9 32.64 18.37 51.59
C LEU A 9 31.77 17.65 50.52
N ALA A 10 31.06 16.59 50.94
CA ALA A 10 30.13 15.91 50.08
C ALA A 10 28.94 16.83 49.78
N CYS A 11 28.84 17.35 48.56
CA CYS A 11 27.69 18.05 48.06
C CYS A 11 26.52 17.06 47.96
N LEU A 12 25.61 17.20 48.89
CA LEU A 12 24.25 16.62 48.78
C LEU A 12 23.49 17.37 47.65
N LEU A 13 23.48 16.79 46.49
CA LEU A 13 22.53 17.17 45.44
C LEU A 13 21.17 16.64 45.81
N PRO A 14 20.10 17.44 45.80
CA PRO A 14 18.77 16.93 46.02
C PRO A 14 18.40 16.00 44.84
N SER A 15 18.02 14.79 45.19
CA SER A 15 17.39 13.85 44.25
C SER A 15 16.18 14.53 43.64
N ALA A 16 16.29 14.95 42.38
CA ALA A 16 15.16 15.36 41.60
C ALA A 16 14.19 14.14 41.55
N LEU A 17 13.09 14.26 42.30
CA LEU A 17 11.96 13.36 42.12
C LEU A 17 11.59 13.43 40.63
N ALA A 18 11.91 12.37 39.89
CA ALA A 18 11.38 12.16 38.56
C ALA A 18 9.85 12.16 38.71
N ALA A 19 9.21 13.14 38.12
CA ALA A 19 7.75 13.15 38.01
C ALA A 19 7.30 11.79 37.41
N PRO A 20 6.25 11.17 37.95
CA PRO A 20 5.77 9.91 37.43
C PRO A 20 5.49 10.12 35.94
N ALA A 21 6.16 9.35 35.09
CA ALA A 21 5.87 9.32 33.66
C ALA A 21 4.36 9.08 33.52
N ALA A 22 3.63 10.08 32.99
CA ALA A 22 2.22 9.94 32.72
C ALA A 22 2.05 8.64 31.93
N VAL A 23 1.30 7.70 32.49
CA VAL A 23 0.96 6.45 31.83
C VAL A 23 0.21 6.83 30.56
N ALA A 24 0.91 6.90 29.45
CA ALA A 24 0.33 7.23 28.19
C ALA A 24 -0.70 6.15 27.86
N THR A 25 -1.98 6.51 27.96
CA THR A 25 -3.08 5.60 27.65
C THR A 25 -2.99 5.22 26.19
N THR A 26 -3.03 3.91 25.92
CA THR A 26 -3.00 3.40 24.54
C THR A 26 -4.09 4.10 23.71
N PRO A 27 -3.74 4.75 22.59
CA PRO A 27 -4.71 5.40 21.72
C PRO A 27 -5.80 4.44 21.22
N ASN A 28 -7.03 4.93 21.09
CA ASN A 28 -8.18 4.11 20.65
C ASN A 28 -7.92 3.39 19.33
N TYR A 29 -7.34 4.07 18.35
CA TYR A 29 -7.08 3.49 17.03
C TYR A 29 -6.10 2.30 17.07
N ILE A 30 -5.19 2.25 18.06
CA ILE A 30 -4.30 1.11 18.28
C ILE A 30 -5.07 -0.08 18.87
N ARG A 31 -5.95 0.20 19.85
CA ARG A 31 -6.80 -0.85 20.44
C ARG A 31 -7.76 -1.45 19.43
N GLU A 32 -8.37 -0.62 18.59
CA GLU A 32 -9.26 -1.06 17.52
C GLU A 32 -8.54 -1.93 16.49
N ALA A 33 -7.35 -1.52 16.04
CA ALA A 33 -6.54 -2.30 15.12
C ALA A 33 -6.10 -3.64 15.75
N ALA A 34 -5.62 -3.64 16.99
CA ALA A 34 -5.24 -4.87 17.70
C ALA A 34 -6.42 -5.85 17.82
N ALA A 35 -7.59 -5.36 18.24
CA ALA A 35 -8.79 -6.18 18.39
C ALA A 35 -9.23 -6.81 17.05
N ARG A 36 -9.18 -6.06 15.94
CA ARG A 36 -9.57 -6.55 14.60
C ARG A 36 -8.73 -7.72 14.14
N TYR A 37 -7.43 -7.72 14.46
CA TYR A 37 -6.51 -8.79 14.07
C TYR A 37 -6.22 -9.78 15.20
N GLN A 38 -7.02 -9.78 16.28
CA GLN A 38 -6.85 -10.68 17.44
C GLN A 38 -5.42 -10.65 18.02
N LEU A 39 -4.82 -9.47 18.03
CA LEU A 39 -3.51 -9.22 18.62
C LEU A 39 -3.65 -8.68 20.04
N ASP A 40 -2.69 -9.03 20.91
CA ASP A 40 -2.52 -8.28 22.13
C ASP A 40 -2.07 -6.85 21.81
N THR A 41 -2.69 -5.88 22.45
CA THR A 41 -2.37 -4.46 22.26
C THR A 41 -0.90 -4.16 22.54
N ALA A 42 -0.30 -4.84 23.55
CA ALA A 42 1.12 -4.70 23.85
C ALA A 42 2.03 -5.23 22.72
N THR A 43 1.58 -6.19 21.93
CA THR A 43 2.30 -6.68 20.75
C THR A 43 2.33 -5.62 19.63
N LEU A 44 1.25 -4.85 19.50
CA LEU A 44 1.16 -3.81 18.49
C LEU A 44 1.84 -2.50 18.93
N TRP A 45 1.80 -2.19 20.24
CA TRP A 45 2.38 -0.97 20.78
C TRP A 45 2.91 -1.17 22.21
N HIS A 46 4.20 -0.94 22.39
CA HIS A 46 4.90 -1.15 23.67
C HIS A 46 4.84 0.07 24.61
N GLY A 47 3.95 1.03 24.34
CA GLY A 47 3.89 2.27 25.10
C GLY A 47 4.83 3.35 24.55
N GLY A 48 4.92 4.46 25.25
CA GLY A 48 5.75 5.59 24.89
C GLY A 48 5.01 6.69 24.14
N ASP A 49 5.73 7.44 23.31
CA ASP A 49 5.18 8.55 22.57
C ASP A 49 4.37 8.09 21.37
N ALA A 50 3.11 8.45 21.34
CA ALA A 50 2.17 8.12 20.26
C ALA A 50 2.17 9.16 19.13
N TRP A 51 3.27 9.91 18.93
CA TRP A 51 3.35 10.93 17.90
C TRP A 51 3.32 10.30 16.50
N PRO A 52 2.28 10.50 15.69
CA PRO A 52 2.10 9.70 14.48
C PRO A 52 2.89 10.21 13.27
N TRP A 53 3.38 11.47 13.30
CA TRP A 53 4.05 12.10 12.17
C TRP A 53 5.57 12.05 12.37
N LEU A 54 6.10 10.84 12.21
CA LEU A 54 7.52 10.55 12.32
C LEU A 54 8.09 10.17 10.95
N VAL A 55 9.32 10.55 10.68
CA VAL A 55 10.16 9.92 9.66
C VAL A 55 11.38 9.32 10.35
N TRP A 56 11.90 8.24 9.79
CA TRP A 56 13.02 7.52 10.34
C TRP A 56 14.24 7.67 9.43
N ARG A 57 15.34 8.17 9.99
CA ARG A 57 16.62 8.26 9.32
C ARG A 57 17.67 7.61 10.21
N ASP A 58 18.46 6.70 9.65
CA ASP A 58 19.50 5.96 10.39
C ASP A 58 18.99 5.33 11.69
N ASN A 59 17.78 4.77 11.63
CA ASN A 59 17.04 4.19 12.76
C ASN A 59 16.71 5.19 13.90
N GLN A 60 16.79 6.49 13.65
CA GLN A 60 16.40 7.55 14.59
C GLN A 60 15.09 8.21 14.14
N PRO A 61 14.11 8.37 15.05
CA PRO A 61 12.84 9.01 14.73
C PRO A 61 13.01 10.54 14.72
N ILE A 62 12.57 11.17 13.64
CA ILE A 62 12.48 12.62 13.51
C ILE A 62 11.00 13.00 13.60
N ARG A 63 10.63 13.78 14.60
CA ARG A 63 9.26 14.30 14.75
C ARG A 63 9.03 15.42 13.75
N LEU A 64 7.94 15.30 13.01
CA LEU A 64 7.49 16.34 12.11
C LEU A 64 6.36 17.14 12.77
N ARG A 65 6.20 18.37 12.37
CA ARG A 65 5.23 19.30 12.94
C ARG A 65 3.78 18.79 12.75
N ASP A 66 3.46 18.27 11.56
CA ASP A 66 2.10 17.93 11.17
C ASP A 66 2.10 16.91 10.01
N GLN A 67 0.90 16.41 9.70
CA GLN A 67 0.66 15.48 8.60
C GLN A 67 1.11 16.03 7.24
N GLN A 68 0.89 17.31 6.97
CA GLN A 68 1.26 17.92 5.68
C GLN A 68 2.77 17.92 5.47
N THR A 69 3.52 18.12 6.54
CA THR A 69 4.99 18.03 6.51
C THR A 69 5.42 16.60 6.21
N LEU A 70 4.78 15.58 6.83
CA LEU A 70 5.05 14.18 6.52
C LEU A 70 4.74 13.86 5.05
N ILE A 71 3.61 14.33 4.53
CA ILE A 71 3.24 14.15 3.12
C ILE A 71 4.31 14.71 2.19
N ARG A 72 4.85 15.90 2.47
CA ARG A 72 5.93 16.50 1.68
C ARG A 72 7.22 15.67 1.72
N TYR A 73 7.58 15.12 2.88
CA TYR A 73 8.72 14.22 3.00
C TYR A 73 8.54 12.96 2.13
N LEU A 74 7.37 12.34 2.17
CA LEU A 74 7.05 11.14 1.39
C LEU A 74 6.93 11.41 -0.11
N GLN A 75 6.56 12.62 -0.49
CA GLN A 75 6.57 13.05 -1.89
C GLN A 75 7.99 13.24 -2.43
N ALA A 76 8.90 13.73 -1.58
CA ALA A 76 10.30 13.92 -1.93
C ALA A 76 11.08 12.59 -1.96
N ASP A 77 10.78 11.69 -1.02
CA ASP A 77 11.41 10.36 -0.91
C ASP A 77 10.39 9.31 -0.46
N PRO A 78 9.78 8.58 -1.41
CA PRO A 78 8.81 7.52 -1.10
C PRO A 78 9.40 6.30 -0.38
N SER A 79 10.72 6.16 -0.33
CA SER A 79 11.41 5.04 0.32
C SER A 79 11.57 5.21 1.83
N ILE A 80 11.36 6.42 2.32
CA ILE A 80 11.56 6.76 3.73
C ILE A 80 10.57 6.00 4.62
N SER A 81 11.05 5.51 5.75
CA SER A 81 10.19 4.88 6.75
C SER A 81 9.52 5.95 7.62
N PHE A 82 8.25 5.77 7.94
CA PHE A 82 7.46 6.74 8.68
C PHE A 82 6.50 6.12 9.69
N GLY A 83 6.00 6.98 10.57
CA GLY A 83 5.03 6.60 11.62
C GLY A 83 5.65 5.77 12.74
N LEU A 84 4.82 5.39 13.69
CA LEU A 84 5.22 4.66 14.89
C LEU A 84 5.83 3.28 14.61
N TRP A 85 5.45 2.66 13.51
CA TRP A 85 5.85 1.29 13.15
C TRP A 85 6.90 1.24 12.03
N GLN A 86 7.56 2.34 11.71
CA GLN A 86 8.56 2.42 10.64
C GLN A 86 8.05 1.85 9.30
N LEU A 87 6.80 2.18 8.96
CA LEU A 87 6.17 1.73 7.73
C LEU A 87 6.80 2.44 6.53
N ARG A 88 6.79 1.79 5.38
CA ARG A 88 7.12 2.39 4.08
C ARG A 88 5.87 2.48 3.24
N LEU A 89 5.81 3.38 2.26
CA LEU A 89 4.67 3.44 1.35
C LEU A 89 4.41 2.11 0.63
N ALA A 90 5.44 1.32 0.38
CA ALA A 90 5.31 -0.03 -0.18
C ALA A 90 4.59 -1.03 0.75
N ASP A 91 4.49 -0.74 2.04
CA ASP A 91 3.76 -1.60 2.99
C ASP A 91 2.26 -1.38 2.93
N PHE A 92 1.85 -0.25 2.38
CA PHE A 92 0.44 0.06 2.20
C PHE A 92 -0.04 -0.59 0.91
N PRO A 93 -1.25 -1.15 0.91
CA PRO A 93 -1.88 -1.49 -0.34
C PRO A 93 -1.88 -0.20 -1.17
N GLY A 94 -1.41 -0.24 -2.39
CA GLY A 94 -1.15 0.93 -3.24
C GLY A 94 -2.36 1.83 -3.57
N GLU A 95 -3.33 1.84 -2.71
CA GLU A 95 -4.67 2.38 -2.79
C GLU A 95 -4.82 3.69 -2.05
N LEU A 96 -4.00 3.85 -1.02
CA LEU A 96 -4.16 4.97 -0.13
C LEU A 96 -3.45 6.18 -0.71
N SER A 97 -4.15 7.30 -0.79
CA SER A 97 -3.48 8.58 -0.99
C SER A 97 -2.47 8.79 0.14
N LEU A 98 -1.42 9.58 -0.10
CA LEU A 98 -0.48 9.93 0.96
C LEU A 98 -1.18 10.50 2.20
N ALA A 99 -2.25 11.27 2.00
CA ALA A 99 -3.07 11.78 3.09
C ALA A 99 -3.72 10.65 3.91
N GLN A 100 -4.16 9.58 3.28
CA GLN A 100 -4.74 8.42 3.98
C GLN A 100 -3.66 7.56 4.63
N ALA A 101 -2.57 7.26 3.93
CA ALA A 101 -1.45 6.47 4.46
C ALA A 101 -0.82 7.11 5.71
N THR A 102 -0.85 8.43 5.82
CA THR A 102 -0.31 9.17 6.97
C THR A 102 -1.29 9.30 8.14
N LEU A 103 -2.55 8.82 8.02
CA LEU A 103 -3.48 8.80 9.15
C LEU A 103 -3.05 7.78 10.21
N PRO A 104 -3.04 8.15 11.51
CA PRO A 104 -2.57 7.25 12.57
C PRO A 104 -3.31 5.92 12.63
N ARG A 105 -4.64 5.93 12.45
CA ARG A 105 -5.47 4.72 12.44
C ARG A 105 -5.13 3.79 11.28
N VAL A 106 -4.80 4.33 10.11
CA VAL A 106 -4.44 3.54 8.92
C VAL A 106 -3.07 2.91 9.13
N GLN A 107 -2.12 3.64 9.70
CA GLN A 107 -0.81 3.12 10.06
C GLN A 107 -0.93 1.96 11.08
N ALA A 108 -1.78 2.11 12.12
CA ALA A 108 -2.04 1.06 13.10
C ALA A 108 -2.64 -0.20 12.45
N GLU A 109 -3.59 -0.03 11.55
CA GLU A 109 -4.22 -1.11 10.79
C GLU A 109 -3.20 -1.91 9.95
N ILE A 110 -2.35 -1.21 9.21
CA ILE A 110 -1.30 -1.85 8.40
C ILE A 110 -0.27 -2.57 9.29
N ALA A 111 0.13 -1.96 10.40
CA ALA A 111 1.05 -2.59 11.34
C ALA A 111 0.45 -3.85 11.97
N ALA A 112 -0.81 -3.80 12.41
CA ALA A 112 -1.51 -4.95 12.98
C ALA A 112 -1.65 -6.09 11.97
N ARG A 113 -2.04 -5.79 10.74
CA ARG A 113 -2.11 -6.77 9.65
C ARG A 113 -0.77 -7.47 9.40
N ARG A 114 0.33 -6.71 9.38
CA ARG A 114 1.69 -7.28 9.19
C ARG A 114 2.09 -8.20 10.34
N LEU A 115 1.80 -7.81 11.58
CA LEU A 115 2.09 -8.63 12.75
C LEU A 115 1.26 -9.91 12.76
N HIS A 116 -0.03 -9.82 12.49
CA HIS A 116 -0.91 -10.98 12.38
C HIS A 116 -0.42 -11.96 11.30
N ALA A 117 -0.05 -11.48 10.12
CA ALA A 117 0.50 -12.32 9.05
C ALA A 117 1.83 -13.01 9.43
N ARG A 118 2.62 -12.42 10.32
CA ARG A 118 3.87 -13.04 10.84
C ARG A 118 3.62 -14.07 11.92
N GLN A 119 2.55 -13.95 12.70
CA GLN A 119 2.19 -14.85 13.80
C GLN A 119 1.36 -16.04 13.31
N SER A 120 0.65 -15.89 12.20
CA SER A 120 0.00 -17.03 11.55
C SER A 120 1.07 -17.96 11.02
N PRO A 121 1.10 -19.24 11.44
CA PRO A 121 2.07 -20.19 10.92
C PRO A 121 1.94 -20.20 9.40
N ALA A 122 3.07 -20.03 8.72
CA ALA A 122 3.14 -20.01 7.27
C ALA A 122 2.37 -21.22 6.74
N ALA A 123 1.24 -20.99 6.12
CA ALA A 123 0.56 -22.02 5.37
C ALA A 123 1.54 -22.45 4.28
N LYS A 124 2.22 -23.58 4.52
CA LYS A 124 2.90 -24.35 3.50
C LYS A 124 1.97 -24.38 2.30
N PRO A 125 2.42 -24.18 1.07
CA PRO A 125 1.52 -24.21 -0.07
C PRO A 125 0.85 -25.58 -0.09
N ALA A 126 -0.35 -25.65 0.45
CA ALA A 126 -1.19 -26.82 0.40
C ALA A 126 -1.69 -26.94 -1.02
N ALA A 127 -1.44 -28.11 -1.60
CA ALA A 127 -2.06 -28.57 -2.83
C ALA A 127 -3.55 -28.20 -2.87
N ALA A 128 -3.99 -27.75 -4.04
CA ALA A 128 -5.32 -27.28 -4.36
C ALA A 128 -6.46 -28.04 -3.65
N GLY A 129 -6.86 -27.57 -2.50
CA GLY A 129 -8.06 -27.95 -1.79
C GLY A 129 -8.98 -26.73 -1.74
N LYS A 130 -10.21 -26.88 -2.25
CA LYS A 130 -11.26 -25.86 -2.26
C LYS A 130 -11.59 -25.43 -0.82
N THR A 131 -10.90 -24.43 -0.30
CA THR A 131 -11.30 -23.75 0.93
C THR A 131 -11.84 -22.38 0.53
N THR A 132 -13.13 -22.23 0.60
CA THR A 132 -13.88 -20.97 0.43
C THR A 132 -13.52 -20.03 1.59
N VAL A 133 -12.40 -19.33 1.47
CA VAL A 133 -12.17 -18.10 2.22
C VAL A 133 -13.11 -17.06 1.61
N ALA A 134 -13.92 -16.40 2.44
CA ALA A 134 -14.77 -15.30 1.98
C ALA A 134 -13.89 -14.28 1.26
N GLN A 135 -13.97 -14.28 -0.07
CA GLN A 135 -13.17 -13.40 -0.92
C GLN A 135 -13.75 -11.99 -0.82
N PRO A 136 -12.90 -10.95 -0.75
CA PRO A 136 -13.38 -9.58 -0.84
C PRO A 136 -14.28 -9.46 -2.07
N SER A 137 -15.42 -8.76 -1.94
CA SER A 137 -16.41 -8.63 -3.01
C SER A 137 -15.81 -7.89 -4.21
N ILE A 138 -15.10 -8.64 -5.04
CA ILE A 138 -14.63 -8.21 -6.36
C ILE A 138 -15.86 -7.95 -7.22
N HIS A 139 -15.80 -7.02 -8.15
CA HIS A 139 -16.82 -6.89 -9.18
C HIS A 139 -17.14 -8.29 -9.73
N PRO A 140 -18.42 -8.73 -9.77
CA PRO A 140 -18.77 -10.14 -10.00
C PRO A 140 -18.30 -10.70 -11.35
N CYS A 141 -17.84 -9.86 -12.26
CA CYS A 141 -17.37 -10.35 -13.55
C CYS A 141 -15.95 -10.94 -13.45
N TYR A 142 -15.83 -12.18 -13.81
CA TYR A 142 -14.55 -12.90 -13.97
C TYR A 142 -13.68 -12.99 -12.69
N ALA A 143 -14.30 -13.08 -11.51
CA ALA A 143 -13.60 -13.10 -10.22
C ALA A 143 -12.52 -14.20 -10.13
N GLU A 144 -12.78 -15.38 -10.68
CA GLU A 144 -11.82 -16.48 -10.69
C GLU A 144 -10.56 -16.15 -11.52
N HIS A 145 -10.72 -15.62 -12.73
CA HIS A 145 -9.59 -15.22 -13.57
C HIS A 145 -8.81 -14.06 -12.97
N ILE A 146 -9.49 -13.11 -12.32
CA ILE A 146 -8.86 -12.01 -11.58
C ILE A 146 -7.99 -12.56 -10.44
N ASN A 147 -8.51 -13.51 -9.66
CA ASN A 147 -7.76 -14.11 -8.55
C ASN A 147 -6.55 -14.91 -9.02
N GLN A 148 -6.69 -15.66 -10.11
CA GLN A 148 -5.59 -16.41 -10.71
C GLN A 148 -4.48 -15.47 -11.20
N ALA A 149 -4.82 -14.41 -11.93
CA ALA A 149 -3.87 -13.41 -12.40
C ALA A 149 -3.24 -12.63 -11.25
N SER A 150 -4.03 -12.27 -10.22
CA SER A 150 -3.56 -11.65 -8.98
C SER A 150 -2.47 -12.49 -8.30
N ALA A 151 -2.73 -13.78 -8.09
CA ALA A 151 -1.78 -14.70 -7.48
C ALA A 151 -0.50 -14.86 -8.32
N ARG A 152 -0.63 -14.88 -9.66
CA ARG A 152 0.51 -15.06 -10.58
C ARG A 152 1.42 -13.84 -10.65
N TYR A 153 0.87 -12.63 -10.66
CA TYR A 153 1.63 -11.40 -10.91
C TYR A 153 1.80 -10.49 -9.69
N GLY A 154 1.20 -10.85 -8.55
CA GLY A 154 1.29 -10.07 -7.31
C GLY A 154 0.57 -8.72 -7.38
N VAL A 155 -0.46 -8.61 -8.23
CA VAL A 155 -1.28 -7.40 -8.35
C VAL A 155 -2.57 -7.59 -7.57
N SER A 156 -2.98 -6.57 -6.78
CA SER A 156 -4.23 -6.62 -6.01
C SER A 156 -5.44 -6.99 -6.90
N PRO A 157 -6.25 -7.98 -6.52
CA PRO A 157 -7.44 -8.36 -7.29
C PRO A 157 -8.46 -7.22 -7.38
N LEU A 158 -8.50 -6.36 -6.36
CA LEU A 158 -9.36 -5.17 -6.36
C LEU A 158 -8.87 -4.10 -7.36
N LEU A 159 -7.55 -3.98 -7.57
CA LEU A 159 -6.97 -3.09 -8.57
C LEU A 159 -7.22 -3.63 -9.99
N ILE A 160 -7.04 -4.94 -10.20
CA ILE A 160 -7.35 -5.58 -11.49
C ILE A 160 -8.81 -5.34 -11.85
N SER A 161 -9.73 -5.56 -10.91
CA SER A 161 -11.16 -5.28 -11.07
C SER A 161 -11.45 -3.81 -11.39
N ALA A 162 -10.75 -2.87 -10.75
CA ALA A 162 -10.91 -1.44 -11.01
C ALA A 162 -10.43 -1.06 -12.43
N VAL A 163 -9.33 -1.65 -12.88
CA VAL A 163 -8.82 -1.47 -14.26
C VAL A 163 -9.83 -2.02 -15.27
N ILE A 164 -10.33 -3.26 -15.09
CA ILE A 164 -11.35 -3.84 -15.97
C ILE A 164 -12.59 -2.94 -16.05
N GLY A 165 -13.07 -2.43 -14.90
CA GLY A 165 -14.20 -1.51 -14.84
C GLY A 165 -13.94 -0.18 -15.55
N SER A 166 -12.69 0.31 -15.51
CA SER A 166 -12.30 1.56 -16.17
C SER A 166 -12.11 1.40 -17.67
N GLU A 167 -11.56 0.26 -18.12
CA GLU A 167 -11.20 -0.02 -19.51
C GLU A 167 -12.40 -0.44 -20.36
N SER A 168 -13.19 -1.38 -19.88
CA SER A 168 -14.24 -2.01 -20.69
C SER A 168 -15.62 -2.03 -20.04
N ALA A 169 -15.76 -1.59 -18.79
CA ALA A 169 -16.95 -1.81 -17.99
C ALA A 169 -17.37 -3.31 -18.01
N CYS A 170 -16.40 -4.22 -17.95
CA CYS A 170 -16.60 -5.69 -17.99
C CYS A 170 -17.08 -6.26 -19.34
N GLN A 171 -16.96 -5.53 -20.41
CA GLN A 171 -17.36 -5.99 -21.76
C GLN A 171 -16.16 -6.71 -22.43
N LYS A 172 -16.23 -8.04 -22.51
CA LYS A 172 -15.14 -8.85 -23.11
C LYS A 172 -14.89 -8.56 -24.59
N GLY A 173 -15.91 -8.14 -25.33
CA GLY A 173 -15.83 -7.82 -26.75
C GLY A 173 -15.45 -6.36 -27.04
N ALA A 174 -15.06 -5.57 -26.03
CA ALA A 174 -14.76 -4.15 -26.20
C ALA A 174 -13.56 -3.94 -27.14
N VAL A 175 -13.71 -3.00 -28.07
CA VAL A 175 -12.63 -2.52 -28.95
C VAL A 175 -12.62 -1.01 -28.94
N SER A 176 -11.46 -0.41 -28.63
CA SER A 176 -11.32 1.05 -28.67
C SER A 176 -11.09 1.55 -30.10
N PRO A 177 -11.30 2.86 -30.38
CA PRO A 177 -10.95 3.46 -31.67
C PRO A 177 -9.47 3.30 -32.04
N LYS A 178 -8.59 3.13 -31.06
CA LYS A 178 -7.15 2.90 -31.25
C LYS A 178 -6.80 1.42 -31.43
N GLY A 179 -7.79 0.50 -31.38
CA GLY A 179 -7.61 -0.93 -31.54
C GLY A 179 -7.22 -1.69 -30.27
N ALA A 180 -7.32 -1.09 -29.09
CA ALA A 180 -7.20 -1.82 -27.81
C ALA A 180 -8.36 -2.81 -27.64
N ARG A 181 -8.12 -3.99 -27.06
CA ARG A 181 -9.05 -5.13 -27.10
C ARG A 181 -9.34 -5.72 -25.73
N GLY A 182 -10.58 -6.17 -25.58
CA GLY A 182 -11.03 -7.03 -24.48
C GLY A 182 -11.16 -6.31 -23.14
N LEU A 183 -11.24 -7.10 -22.08
CA LEU A 183 -11.57 -6.65 -20.72
C LEU A 183 -10.61 -5.60 -20.17
N MET A 184 -9.33 -5.71 -20.46
CA MET A 184 -8.29 -4.79 -19.96
C MET A 184 -7.75 -3.87 -21.06
N GLN A 185 -8.40 -3.80 -22.21
CA GLN A 185 -8.05 -2.92 -23.35
C GLN A 185 -6.57 -2.99 -23.71
N VAL A 186 -6.06 -4.21 -23.90
CA VAL A 186 -4.66 -4.41 -24.27
C VAL A 186 -4.46 -4.12 -25.76
N MET A 187 -3.48 -3.27 -26.05
CA MET A 187 -3.10 -2.98 -27.44
C MET A 187 -2.48 -4.21 -28.10
N PRO A 188 -2.72 -4.48 -29.41
CA PRO A 188 -2.13 -5.63 -30.10
C PRO A 188 -0.61 -5.74 -29.99
N ALA A 189 0.09 -4.60 -30.02
CA ALA A 189 1.55 -4.59 -29.83
C ALA A 189 1.96 -5.00 -28.42
N THR A 190 1.19 -4.56 -27.40
CA THR A 190 1.41 -4.92 -26.01
C THR A 190 1.12 -6.40 -25.76
N ALA A 191 0.04 -6.94 -26.35
CA ALA A 191 -0.27 -8.38 -26.27
C ALA A 191 0.92 -9.22 -26.77
N ARG A 192 1.41 -8.90 -27.97
CA ARG A 192 2.59 -9.60 -28.55
C ARG A 192 3.83 -9.45 -27.67
N ALA A 193 4.12 -8.27 -27.17
CA ALA A 193 5.25 -8.04 -26.25
C ALA A 193 5.13 -8.83 -24.95
N MET A 194 3.91 -9.14 -24.53
CA MET A 194 3.62 -9.98 -23.36
C MET A 194 3.54 -11.48 -23.72
N GLY A 195 3.74 -11.87 -24.98
CA GLY A 195 3.76 -13.27 -25.42
C GLY A 195 2.37 -13.85 -25.72
N TYR A 196 1.38 -13.00 -26.00
CA TYR A 196 0.01 -13.43 -26.35
C TYR A 196 -0.37 -13.06 -27.76
N ASP A 197 -1.26 -13.88 -28.38
CA ASP A 197 -1.89 -13.50 -29.64
C ASP A 197 -2.90 -12.37 -29.39
N PRO A 198 -2.83 -11.28 -30.14
CA PRO A 198 -3.84 -10.22 -30.05
C PRO A 198 -5.29 -10.69 -30.37
N ALA A 199 -5.48 -11.79 -31.08
CA ALA A 199 -6.80 -12.35 -31.35
C ALA A 199 -7.45 -12.91 -30.07
N ASP A 200 -6.64 -13.41 -29.14
CA ASP A 200 -7.08 -14.02 -27.89
C ASP A 200 -7.52 -12.99 -26.84
N MET A 201 -7.33 -11.70 -27.07
CA MET A 201 -7.69 -10.63 -26.12
C MET A 201 -9.20 -10.50 -25.87
N PHE A 202 -10.03 -11.26 -26.58
CA PHE A 202 -11.47 -11.38 -26.32
C PHE A 202 -11.83 -12.55 -25.39
N GLU A 203 -10.88 -13.45 -25.14
CA GLU A 203 -11.03 -14.52 -24.16
C GLU A 203 -10.73 -14.00 -22.75
N PRO A 204 -11.70 -14.05 -21.80
CA PRO A 204 -11.58 -13.42 -20.50
C PRO A 204 -10.32 -13.82 -19.71
N ALA A 205 -10.01 -15.11 -19.67
CA ALA A 205 -8.84 -15.63 -18.97
C ALA A 205 -7.54 -15.04 -19.52
N ILE A 206 -7.41 -15.01 -20.86
CA ILE A 206 -6.21 -14.53 -21.55
C ILE A 206 -6.08 -13.02 -21.46
N ALA A 207 -7.19 -12.30 -21.67
CA ALA A 207 -7.21 -10.83 -21.59
C ALA A 207 -6.81 -10.34 -20.19
N ILE A 208 -7.34 -10.99 -19.14
CA ILE A 208 -7.02 -10.63 -17.75
C ILE A 208 -5.58 -11.01 -17.41
N ASP A 209 -5.10 -12.16 -17.85
CA ASP A 209 -3.72 -12.58 -17.61
C ASP A 209 -2.72 -11.64 -18.28
N ALA A 210 -2.89 -11.34 -19.57
CA ALA A 210 -2.04 -10.43 -20.34
C ALA A 210 -2.05 -9.01 -19.78
N GLY A 211 -3.25 -8.45 -19.51
CA GLY A 211 -3.40 -7.11 -18.96
C GLY A 211 -2.83 -6.98 -17.55
N THR A 212 -3.03 -7.98 -16.70
CA THR A 212 -2.47 -7.99 -15.34
C THR A 212 -0.94 -8.12 -15.37
N ARG A 213 -0.38 -8.96 -16.25
CA ARG A 213 1.06 -9.06 -16.47
C ARG A 213 1.66 -7.70 -16.83
N TYR A 214 1.07 -7.00 -17.80
CA TYR A 214 1.51 -5.69 -18.21
C TYR A 214 1.37 -4.65 -17.10
N LEU A 215 0.23 -4.63 -16.39
CA LEU A 215 0.00 -3.75 -15.24
C LEU A 215 1.04 -4.00 -14.14
N GLY A 216 1.30 -5.26 -13.80
CA GLY A 216 2.29 -5.64 -12.80
C GLY A 216 3.71 -5.16 -13.14
N ILE A 217 4.08 -5.18 -14.43
CA ILE A 217 5.34 -4.61 -14.89
C ILE A 217 5.37 -3.10 -14.61
N GLN A 218 4.32 -2.36 -14.99
CA GLN A 218 4.27 -0.92 -14.79
C GLN A 218 4.31 -0.54 -13.29
N LEU A 219 3.57 -1.28 -12.46
CA LEU A 219 3.57 -1.05 -11.01
C LEU A 219 4.95 -1.26 -10.39
N ARG A 220 5.68 -2.29 -10.81
CA ARG A 220 7.05 -2.53 -10.33
C ARG A 220 8.06 -1.50 -10.84
N THR A 221 7.93 -1.09 -12.11
CA THR A 221 8.82 -0.10 -12.73
C THR A 221 8.72 1.25 -12.05
N PHE A 222 7.50 1.69 -11.75
CA PHE A 222 7.28 3.05 -11.22
C PHE A 222 7.08 3.09 -9.70
N GLY A 223 6.94 1.95 -9.03
CA GLY A 223 6.82 1.84 -7.56
C GLY A 223 5.59 2.51 -6.94
N ARG A 224 4.69 3.08 -7.76
CA ARG A 224 3.48 3.82 -7.33
C ARG A 224 2.29 3.42 -8.20
N VAL A 225 1.12 3.25 -7.59
CA VAL A 225 -0.09 2.84 -8.31
C VAL A 225 -0.54 3.89 -9.33
N ASP A 226 -0.55 5.15 -8.96
CA ASP A 226 -0.94 6.24 -9.86
C ASP A 226 -0.02 6.36 -11.08
N LEU A 227 1.30 6.21 -10.89
CA LEU A 227 2.28 6.20 -11.99
C LEU A 227 2.21 4.91 -12.81
N GLY A 228 2.01 3.75 -12.16
CA GLY A 228 1.80 2.48 -12.85
C GLY A 228 0.54 2.49 -13.72
N LEU A 229 -0.56 3.06 -13.23
CA LEU A 229 -1.79 3.28 -14.01
C LEU A 229 -1.58 4.27 -15.14
N ALA A 230 -0.86 5.37 -14.91
CA ALA A 230 -0.50 6.32 -15.96
C ALA A 230 0.34 5.67 -17.06
N ALA A 231 1.32 4.84 -16.67
CA ALA A 231 2.15 4.09 -17.60
C ALA A 231 1.38 3.00 -18.34
N TYR A 232 0.42 2.36 -17.69
CA TYR A 232 -0.49 1.41 -18.33
C TYR A 232 -1.29 2.07 -19.46
N ASN A 233 -1.87 3.26 -19.19
CA ASN A 233 -2.72 3.97 -20.14
C ASN A 233 -1.93 4.75 -21.21
N ALA A 234 -0.90 5.52 -20.82
CA ALA A 234 -0.14 6.39 -21.71
C ALA A 234 1.16 5.79 -22.26
N GLY A 235 1.55 4.64 -21.73
CA GLY A 235 2.85 4.01 -21.98
C GLY A 235 3.95 4.53 -21.03
N PRO A 236 4.93 3.66 -20.65
CA PRO A 236 5.98 4.00 -19.70
C PRO A 236 6.85 5.19 -20.14
N ARG A 237 7.18 5.28 -21.42
CA ARG A 237 7.98 6.38 -21.97
C ARG A 237 7.36 7.77 -21.76
N ALA A 238 6.02 7.85 -21.70
CA ALA A 238 5.35 9.12 -21.42
C ALA A 238 5.56 9.51 -19.95
N VAL A 239 5.42 8.56 -19.02
CA VAL A 239 5.62 8.80 -17.58
C VAL A 239 7.08 9.16 -17.28
N GLU A 240 8.04 8.49 -17.93
CA GLU A 240 9.48 8.80 -17.82
C GLU A 240 9.78 10.21 -18.35
N ARG A 241 9.28 10.54 -19.54
CA ARG A 241 9.49 11.86 -20.19
C ARG A 241 9.01 13.02 -19.32
N TYR A 242 7.87 12.85 -18.64
CA TYR A 242 7.28 13.92 -17.83
C TYR A 242 7.67 13.82 -16.35
N GLY A 243 8.43 12.82 -15.95
CA GLY A 243 8.80 12.57 -14.55
C GLY A 243 7.60 12.38 -13.63
N GLY A 244 6.45 11.93 -14.18
CA GLY A 244 5.19 11.80 -13.46
C GLY A 244 3.99 11.52 -14.38
N ILE A 245 2.77 11.76 -13.87
CA ILE A 245 1.55 11.59 -14.69
C ILE A 245 1.59 12.59 -15.86
N PRO A 246 1.58 12.13 -17.13
CA PRO A 246 1.62 13.02 -18.28
C PRO A 246 0.46 14.01 -18.28
N PRO A 247 0.63 15.21 -18.85
CA PRO A 247 -0.43 16.23 -18.91
C PRO A 247 -1.55 15.91 -19.92
N TYR A 248 -1.70 14.64 -20.26
CA TYR A 248 -2.76 14.17 -21.15
C TYR A 248 -4.08 14.09 -20.38
N ARG A 249 -5.11 14.77 -20.88
CA ARG A 249 -6.44 14.79 -20.25
C ARG A 249 -7.00 13.36 -20.06
N GLU A 250 -6.83 12.52 -21.08
CA GLU A 250 -7.28 11.11 -21.04
C GLU A 250 -6.62 10.39 -19.87
N THR A 251 -5.29 10.43 -19.76
CA THR A 251 -4.52 9.71 -18.76
C THR A 251 -4.81 10.22 -17.35
N ARG A 252 -4.90 11.53 -17.15
CA ARG A 252 -5.26 12.11 -15.85
C ARG A 252 -6.64 11.66 -15.38
N ASN A 253 -7.63 11.68 -16.28
CA ASN A 253 -8.99 11.22 -15.98
C ASN A 253 -9.02 9.72 -15.69
N TYR A 254 -8.27 8.94 -16.47
CA TYR A 254 -8.14 7.49 -16.27
C TYR A 254 -7.58 7.16 -14.88
N VAL A 255 -6.46 7.76 -14.50
CA VAL A 255 -5.84 7.53 -13.18
C VAL A 255 -6.84 7.87 -12.06
N VAL A 256 -7.46 9.04 -12.10
CA VAL A 256 -8.42 9.47 -11.09
C VAL A 256 -9.63 8.52 -11.02
N LYS A 257 -10.19 8.12 -12.17
CA LYS A 257 -11.32 7.19 -12.25
C LYS A 257 -10.97 5.84 -11.63
N THR A 258 -9.82 5.28 -12.06
CA THR A 258 -9.41 3.93 -11.65
C THR A 258 -9.03 3.88 -10.18
N VAL A 259 -8.31 4.87 -9.66
CA VAL A 259 -7.98 4.95 -8.22
C VAL A 259 -9.25 5.09 -7.38
N ARG A 260 -10.22 5.91 -7.80
CA ARG A 260 -11.52 6.02 -7.09
C ARG A 260 -12.29 4.70 -7.09
N GLN A 261 -12.32 3.99 -8.21
CA GLN A 261 -12.99 2.68 -8.29
C GLN A 261 -12.29 1.65 -7.40
N TYR A 262 -10.97 1.66 -7.39
CA TYR A 262 -10.17 0.80 -6.54
C TYR A 262 -10.44 1.07 -5.05
N ALA A 263 -10.39 2.33 -4.61
CA ALA A 263 -10.75 2.70 -3.24
C ALA A 263 -12.17 2.26 -2.87
N LYS A 264 -13.14 2.39 -3.80
CA LYS A 264 -14.52 1.93 -3.60
C LYS A 264 -14.61 0.41 -3.43
N ASN A 265 -13.89 -0.35 -4.26
CA ASN A 265 -13.82 -1.81 -4.15
C ASN A 265 -13.24 -2.23 -2.79
N TYR A 266 -12.19 -1.55 -2.34
CA TYR A 266 -11.55 -1.80 -1.06
C TYR A 266 -12.51 -1.53 0.12
N LEU A 267 -13.16 -0.38 0.14
CA LEU A 267 -14.13 -0.07 1.21
C LEU A 267 -15.27 -1.08 1.28
N ARG A 268 -15.73 -1.62 0.15
CA ARG A 268 -16.73 -2.69 0.11
C ARG A 268 -16.20 -4.02 0.65
N SER A 269 -14.92 -4.32 0.43
CA SER A 269 -14.31 -5.55 0.94
C SER A 269 -14.11 -5.56 2.46
N LEU A 270 -14.31 -4.43 3.12
CA LEU A 270 -14.25 -4.28 4.58
C LEU A 270 -15.63 -4.45 5.25
N GLN A 271 -16.72 -4.49 4.47
CA GLN A 271 -18.09 -4.71 4.94
C GLN A 271 -18.43 -6.19 5.00
#